data_0d9d41bca4c387c6d314585b05705464
#
_entry.id   0d9d41bca4c387c6d314585b05705464
#
_cell.length_a   1.000
_cell.length_b   1.000
_cell.length_c   1.000
_cell.angle_alpha   90.00
_cell.angle_beta   90.00
_cell.angle_gamma   90.00
#
_symmetry.space_group_name_H-M   'P 1'
#
loop_
_entity.id
_entity.type
_entity.pdbx_description
1 polymer ?
#
loop_
_entity_poly.entity_id
_entity_poly.type
_entity_poly.pdbx_seq_one_letter_code
_entity_poly.pdbx_strand_id
1 'polypeptide(L)'
;MSERIVIAGAGLAGLRAAERLRELGFDGEVVVLGAEPDIAYHRPALSKQLLTGAVSRADTLLADPLEVDAEWRFGTPVTALSPNRQVVHLRDEELHYDGLIIATGVEPRRMPGAPHGHPRVVVVRTLADTIALQRALASNPGPVAVIGDGFISCEVASSLREMNREVVLFGRARALLADVLGPDIGDWLTALHTARGVHLELGTTIRRWRPAPTHVGLEFADGRALDVACVVVAVGSVPAVSWLRGAKLPLDDGVVCSATCHVVGSSTIVAAGDVARWPNLRFDPAPRREEHWLNAVEMSRAAAGNLLAGPQGSPAYTPVPRYWSEQHGVRIQVAGRPSLATDTVLLESPVPGTRPITGFVRQGRLVGLIGLDSPAAVLHWTAELARQHPVPAEPPPEVRPRHHTGAAAGH
;
A
#
# COMPACT_ATOMS: atom_id res chain seq x y z
N MET A 1 37.35 -6.02 -0.86
CA MET A 1 36.03 -6.64 -0.57
C MET A 1 35.10 -6.17 -1.67
N SER A 2 34.25 -7.03 -2.20
CA SER A 2 33.22 -6.62 -3.18
C SER A 2 32.25 -5.65 -2.53
N GLU A 3 31.76 -4.66 -3.28
CA GLU A 3 30.71 -3.73 -2.84
C GLU A 3 29.44 -4.52 -2.49
N ARG A 4 28.76 -4.15 -1.39
CA ARG A 4 27.54 -4.84 -0.92
C ARG A 4 26.35 -3.90 -0.88
N ILE A 5 25.27 -4.29 -1.54
CA ILE A 5 23.97 -3.65 -1.42
C ILE A 5 23.02 -4.52 -0.58
N VAL A 6 22.49 -3.96 0.49
CA VAL A 6 21.47 -4.60 1.34
C VAL A 6 20.09 -4.07 0.96
N ILE A 7 19.12 -4.98 0.81
CA ILE A 7 17.72 -4.66 0.57
C ILE A 7 16.92 -5.10 1.80
N ALA A 8 16.40 -4.16 2.56
CA ALA A 8 15.54 -4.42 3.72
C ALA A 8 14.09 -4.53 3.28
N GLY A 9 13.60 -5.75 3.13
CA GLY A 9 12.26 -6.11 2.65
C GLY A 9 12.29 -7.00 1.41
N ALA A 10 11.87 -8.26 1.53
CA ALA A 10 11.82 -9.26 0.45
C ALA A 10 10.45 -9.34 -0.25
N GLY A 11 9.63 -8.30 -0.16
CA GLY A 11 8.38 -8.18 -0.91
C GLY A 11 8.59 -7.74 -2.37
N LEU A 12 7.51 -7.32 -3.05
CA LEU A 12 7.55 -6.89 -4.45
C LEU A 12 8.62 -5.83 -4.72
N ALA A 13 8.70 -4.78 -3.88
CA ALA A 13 9.66 -3.70 -4.09
C ALA A 13 11.11 -4.20 -3.96
N GLY A 14 11.39 -5.07 -2.98
CA GLY A 14 12.72 -5.67 -2.82
C GLY A 14 13.11 -6.57 -3.98
N LEU A 15 12.18 -7.42 -4.45
CA LEU A 15 12.39 -8.26 -5.63
C LEU A 15 12.75 -7.41 -6.86
N ARG A 16 11.92 -6.40 -7.18
CA ARG A 16 12.14 -5.54 -8.35
C ARG A 16 13.40 -4.67 -8.24
N ALA A 17 13.82 -4.32 -7.01
CA ALA A 17 15.10 -3.66 -6.78
C ALA A 17 16.28 -4.59 -7.05
N ALA A 18 16.26 -5.83 -6.54
CA ALA A 18 17.31 -6.83 -6.77
C ALA A 18 17.47 -7.16 -8.26
N GLU A 19 16.38 -7.44 -8.96
CA GLU A 19 16.37 -7.63 -10.41
C GLU A 19 16.99 -6.42 -11.13
N ARG A 20 16.61 -5.20 -10.74
CA ARG A 20 17.09 -3.99 -11.40
C ARG A 20 18.58 -3.75 -11.19
N LEU A 21 19.13 -4.05 -10.01
CA LEU A 21 20.57 -3.97 -9.77
C LEU A 21 21.35 -4.88 -10.74
N ARG A 22 20.88 -6.11 -10.93
CA ARG A 22 21.51 -7.07 -11.88
C ARG A 22 21.35 -6.65 -13.34
N GLU A 23 20.17 -6.17 -13.74
CA GLU A 23 19.96 -5.62 -15.09
C GLU A 23 20.89 -4.44 -15.42
N LEU A 24 21.25 -3.65 -14.40
CA LEU A 24 22.19 -2.52 -14.55
C LEU A 24 23.65 -2.92 -14.50
N GLY A 25 23.95 -4.23 -14.35
CA GLY A 25 25.31 -4.76 -14.35
C GLY A 25 26.04 -4.61 -13.00
N PHE A 26 25.32 -4.39 -11.89
CA PHE A 26 25.95 -4.43 -10.57
C PHE A 26 26.42 -5.86 -10.27
N ASP A 27 27.73 -6.06 -10.14
CA ASP A 27 28.40 -7.33 -9.92
C ASP A 27 28.81 -7.61 -8.46
N GLY A 28 28.54 -6.64 -7.56
CA GLY A 28 28.74 -6.77 -6.14
C GLY A 28 27.74 -7.71 -5.46
N GLU A 29 27.85 -7.84 -4.16
CA GLU A 29 26.98 -8.68 -3.35
C GLU A 29 25.62 -7.99 -3.14
N VAL A 30 24.51 -8.70 -3.41
CA VAL A 30 23.15 -8.25 -3.12
C VAL A 30 22.55 -9.17 -2.06
N VAL A 31 22.20 -8.61 -0.88
CA VAL A 31 21.58 -9.35 0.22
C VAL A 31 20.16 -8.83 0.44
N VAL A 32 19.16 -9.71 0.32
CA VAL A 32 17.74 -9.35 0.49
C VAL A 32 17.20 -9.96 1.78
N LEU A 33 16.71 -9.11 2.69
CA LEU A 33 16.24 -9.48 4.02
C LEU A 33 14.72 -9.43 4.09
N GLY A 34 14.05 -10.54 4.38
CA GLY A 34 12.60 -10.65 4.49
C GLY A 34 12.15 -11.05 5.89
N ALA A 35 11.21 -10.31 6.49
CA ALA A 35 10.61 -10.70 7.76
C ALA A 35 9.64 -11.89 7.63
N GLU A 36 8.99 -12.02 6.47
CA GLU A 36 8.12 -13.17 6.15
C GLU A 36 8.98 -14.37 5.73
N PRO A 37 8.52 -15.61 6.01
CA PRO A 37 9.21 -16.82 5.56
C PRO A 37 8.99 -17.13 4.07
N ASP A 38 8.14 -16.33 3.42
CA ASP A 38 7.70 -16.53 2.05
C ASP A 38 8.51 -15.67 1.08
N ILE A 39 8.73 -16.17 -0.12
CA ILE A 39 9.23 -15.38 -1.26
C ILE A 39 8.18 -14.34 -1.68
N ALA A 40 8.59 -13.35 -2.51
CA ALA A 40 7.67 -12.34 -3.00
C ALA A 40 6.45 -12.93 -3.72
N TYR A 41 5.26 -12.48 -3.39
CA TYR A 41 3.99 -12.96 -3.94
C TYR A 41 3.03 -11.81 -4.27
N HIS A 42 2.02 -12.10 -5.08
CA HIS A 42 1.00 -11.17 -5.54
C HIS A 42 0.01 -10.83 -4.40
N ARG A 43 0.34 -9.81 -3.59
CA ARG A 43 -0.50 -9.39 -2.44
C ARG A 43 -1.94 -9.02 -2.79
N PRO A 44 -2.25 -8.42 -3.98
CA PRO A 44 -3.64 -8.17 -4.36
C PRO A 44 -4.54 -9.42 -4.38
N ALA A 45 -3.99 -10.62 -4.51
CA ALA A 45 -4.76 -11.87 -4.45
C ALA A 45 -5.25 -12.21 -3.03
N LEU A 46 -4.62 -11.67 -1.98
CA LEU A 46 -4.91 -11.99 -0.58
C LEU A 46 -6.33 -11.64 -0.14
N SER A 47 -6.89 -10.55 -0.67
CA SER A 47 -8.27 -10.09 -0.42
C SER A 47 -9.28 -10.65 -1.42
N LYS A 48 -8.83 -11.36 -2.45
CA LYS A 48 -9.62 -11.80 -3.63
C LYS A 48 -9.44 -13.30 -3.87
N GLN A 49 -8.78 -13.68 -4.96
CA GLN A 49 -8.72 -15.03 -5.49
C GLN A 49 -8.12 -16.05 -4.51
N LEU A 50 -7.11 -15.65 -3.72
CA LEU A 50 -6.55 -16.54 -2.69
C LEU A 50 -7.53 -16.74 -1.54
N LEU A 51 -8.23 -15.67 -1.11
CA LEU A 51 -9.24 -15.74 -0.05
C LEU A 51 -10.38 -16.66 -0.44
N THR A 52 -10.87 -16.56 -1.68
CA THR A 52 -11.97 -17.39 -2.21
C THR A 52 -11.53 -18.82 -2.54
N GLY A 53 -10.22 -19.10 -2.59
CA GLY A 53 -9.69 -20.39 -3.03
C GLY A 53 -9.64 -20.58 -4.55
N ALA A 54 -9.91 -19.53 -5.34
CA ALA A 54 -9.84 -19.58 -6.81
C ALA A 54 -8.40 -19.74 -7.33
N VAL A 55 -7.40 -19.36 -6.55
CA VAL A 55 -5.97 -19.62 -6.80
C VAL A 55 -5.33 -20.24 -5.56
N SER A 56 -4.28 -21.03 -5.78
CA SER A 56 -3.46 -21.60 -4.70
C SER A 56 -2.36 -20.60 -4.27
N ARG A 57 -1.68 -20.90 -3.15
CA ARG A 57 -0.49 -20.15 -2.74
C ARG A 57 0.59 -20.14 -3.83
N ALA A 58 0.83 -21.27 -4.50
CA ALA A 58 1.83 -21.39 -5.54
C ALA A 58 1.55 -20.44 -6.73
N ASP A 59 0.27 -20.28 -7.10
CA ASP A 59 -0.14 -19.40 -8.20
C ASP A 59 0.06 -17.90 -7.88
N THR A 60 0.30 -17.55 -6.62
CA THR A 60 0.55 -16.16 -6.21
C THR A 60 2.02 -15.77 -6.26
N LEU A 61 2.95 -16.71 -6.38
CA LEU A 61 4.38 -16.42 -6.37
C LEU A 61 4.79 -15.59 -7.59
N LEU A 62 5.69 -14.60 -7.40
CA LEU A 62 6.05 -13.63 -8.45
C LEU A 62 7.28 -14.01 -9.24
N ALA A 63 8.21 -14.73 -8.63
CA ALA A 63 9.44 -15.19 -9.26
C ALA A 63 10.02 -16.32 -8.42
N ASP A 64 10.88 -17.13 -9.03
CA ASP A 64 11.80 -17.98 -8.29
C ASP A 64 12.97 -17.09 -7.80
N PRO A 65 13.24 -17.02 -6.48
CA PRO A 65 14.40 -16.30 -5.96
C PRO A 65 15.72 -16.76 -6.55
N LEU A 66 15.80 -18.01 -7.00
CA LEU A 66 17.01 -18.57 -7.64
C LEU A 66 17.29 -17.98 -9.04
N GLU A 67 16.31 -17.33 -9.67
CA GLU A 67 16.50 -16.65 -10.95
C GLU A 67 17.16 -15.27 -10.79
N VAL A 68 17.20 -14.74 -9.57
CA VAL A 68 17.86 -13.47 -9.26
C VAL A 68 19.13 -13.75 -8.47
N ASP A 69 20.28 -13.42 -9.02
CA ASP A 69 21.57 -13.57 -8.37
C ASP A 69 21.69 -12.64 -7.15
N ALA A 70 21.17 -13.11 -6.01
CA ALA A 70 21.16 -12.43 -4.72
C ALA A 70 21.09 -13.45 -3.58
N GLU A 71 21.62 -13.07 -2.43
CA GLU A 71 21.44 -13.83 -1.19
C GLU A 71 20.09 -13.49 -0.56
N TRP A 72 19.15 -14.44 -0.57
CA TRP A 72 17.82 -14.27 0.01
C TRP A 72 17.76 -14.85 1.42
N ARG A 73 17.45 -13.99 2.42
CA ARG A 73 17.29 -14.38 3.83
C ARG A 73 15.85 -14.17 4.27
N PHE A 74 15.02 -15.17 4.10
CA PHE A 74 13.62 -15.18 4.53
C PHE A 74 13.51 -15.46 6.03
N GLY A 75 12.42 -14.98 6.68
CA GLY A 75 12.24 -15.08 8.13
C GLY A 75 13.27 -14.28 8.93
N THR A 76 13.96 -13.34 8.30
CA THR A 76 15.07 -12.57 8.89
C THR A 76 14.68 -11.09 8.97
N PRO A 77 13.95 -10.67 10.01
CA PRO A 77 13.55 -9.29 10.17
C PRO A 77 14.76 -8.40 10.52
N VAL A 78 14.83 -7.23 9.89
CA VAL A 78 15.74 -6.16 10.31
C VAL A 78 15.25 -5.58 11.64
N THR A 79 16.16 -5.32 12.58
CA THR A 79 15.83 -4.89 13.95
C THR A 79 16.24 -3.45 14.24
N ALA A 80 17.32 -2.97 13.62
CA ALA A 80 17.79 -1.59 13.75
C ALA A 80 18.71 -1.20 12.57
N LEU A 81 19.00 0.10 12.48
CA LEU A 81 19.92 0.67 11.49
C LEU A 81 20.89 1.64 12.16
N SER A 82 22.17 1.52 11.84
CA SER A 82 23.24 2.46 12.21
C SER A 82 23.83 3.12 10.97
N PRO A 83 23.23 4.21 10.44
CA PRO A 83 23.66 4.81 9.16
C PRO A 83 25.11 5.25 9.14
N ASN A 84 25.61 5.84 10.23
CA ASN A 84 27.01 6.31 10.34
C ASN A 84 28.04 5.19 10.30
N ARG A 85 27.64 3.95 10.65
CA ARG A 85 28.47 2.76 10.58
C ARG A 85 28.21 1.96 9.31
N GLN A 86 27.20 2.34 8.54
CA GLN A 86 26.68 1.58 7.40
C GLN A 86 26.35 0.12 7.78
N VAL A 87 25.58 -0.05 8.86
CA VAL A 87 25.24 -1.36 9.42
C VAL A 87 23.74 -1.50 9.59
N VAL A 88 23.19 -2.60 9.04
CA VAL A 88 21.86 -3.12 9.36
C VAL A 88 22.02 -4.17 10.47
N HIS A 89 21.22 -4.05 11.54
CA HIS A 89 21.19 -5.01 12.63
C HIS A 89 20.10 -6.05 12.40
N LEU A 90 20.45 -7.30 12.58
CA LEU A 90 19.56 -8.45 12.67
C LEU A 90 19.47 -8.88 14.14
N ARG A 91 18.77 -9.99 14.44
CA ARG A 91 18.67 -10.45 15.82
C ARG A 91 20.03 -10.72 16.46
N ASP A 92 20.90 -11.46 15.75
CA ASP A 92 22.15 -12.00 16.27
C ASP A 92 23.37 -11.63 15.39
N GLU A 93 23.19 -10.71 14.42
CA GLU A 93 24.20 -10.37 13.44
C GLU A 93 24.15 -8.88 13.08
N GLU A 94 25.32 -8.31 12.76
CA GLU A 94 25.47 -7.01 12.12
C GLU A 94 25.87 -7.20 10.66
N LEU A 95 25.16 -6.61 9.72
CA LEU A 95 25.44 -6.69 8.29
C LEU A 95 25.86 -5.31 7.77
N HIS A 96 27.13 -5.21 7.32
CA HIS A 96 27.63 -4.00 6.67
C HIS A 96 27.11 -3.87 5.25
N TYR A 97 26.88 -2.62 4.81
CA TYR A 97 26.46 -2.28 3.46
C TYR A 97 27.24 -1.08 2.92
N ASP A 98 27.44 -1.01 1.62
CA ASP A 98 27.89 0.16 0.87
C ASP A 98 26.68 0.95 0.35
N GLY A 99 25.60 0.24 -0.01
CA GLY A 99 24.30 0.79 -0.36
C GLY A 99 23.15 0.07 0.35
N LEU A 100 22.09 0.84 0.73
CA LEU A 100 20.90 0.29 1.38
C LEU A 100 19.62 0.71 0.64
N ILE A 101 18.77 -0.27 0.34
CA ILE A 101 17.41 -0.05 -0.18
C ILE A 101 16.40 -0.42 0.91
N ILE A 102 15.65 0.57 1.41
CA ILE A 102 14.57 0.37 2.38
C ILE A 102 13.29 0.05 1.61
N ALA A 103 12.83 -1.20 1.68
CA ALA A 103 11.66 -1.73 0.98
C ALA A 103 10.70 -2.49 1.92
N THR A 104 10.66 -2.11 3.20
CA THR A 104 9.91 -2.80 4.26
C THR A 104 8.38 -2.66 4.15
N GLY A 105 7.90 -1.74 3.32
CA GLY A 105 6.48 -1.57 3.05
C GLY A 105 5.70 -1.02 4.25
N VAL A 106 4.50 -1.56 4.47
CA VAL A 106 3.56 -1.14 5.52
C VAL A 106 3.03 -2.33 6.30
N GLU A 107 2.61 -2.06 7.54
CA GLU A 107 1.90 -2.98 8.43
C GLU A 107 0.42 -2.57 8.55
N PRO A 108 -0.50 -3.51 8.84
CA PRO A 108 -1.89 -3.16 9.13
C PRO A 108 -1.98 -2.26 10.36
N ARG A 109 -2.77 -1.20 10.25
CA ARG A 109 -3.07 -0.35 11.40
C ARG A 109 -3.86 -1.14 12.44
N ARG A 110 -3.39 -1.13 13.67
CA ARG A 110 -4.11 -1.72 14.79
C ARG A 110 -5.24 -0.81 15.23
N MET A 111 -6.44 -1.36 15.32
CA MET A 111 -7.60 -0.64 15.84
C MET A 111 -7.55 -0.63 17.38
N PRO A 112 -7.61 0.55 18.03
CA PRO A 112 -7.62 0.63 19.49
C PRO A 112 -8.80 -0.17 20.08
N GLY A 113 -8.53 -0.93 21.14
CA GLY A 113 -9.53 -1.76 21.83
C GLY A 113 -9.88 -3.08 21.14
N ALA A 114 -9.49 -3.30 19.89
CA ALA A 114 -9.67 -4.60 19.23
C ALA A 114 -8.78 -5.66 19.90
N PRO A 115 -9.29 -6.89 20.13
CA PRO A 115 -8.52 -7.97 20.74
C PRO A 115 -7.56 -8.59 19.71
N HIS A 116 -6.54 -7.84 19.33
CA HIS A 116 -5.49 -8.31 18.43
C HIS A 116 -4.81 -9.55 19.02
N GLY A 117 -4.67 -10.59 18.22
CA GLY A 117 -4.18 -11.90 18.66
C GLY A 117 -5.30 -12.90 18.96
N HIS A 118 -6.55 -12.49 19.03
CA HIS A 118 -7.69 -13.42 19.06
C HIS A 118 -7.87 -14.09 17.68
N PRO A 119 -7.99 -15.44 17.57
CA PRO A 119 -7.99 -16.14 16.29
C PRO A 119 -9.16 -15.80 15.35
N ARG A 120 -10.17 -15.09 15.87
CA ARG A 120 -11.34 -14.61 15.10
C ARG A 120 -11.31 -13.09 14.81
N VAL A 121 -10.23 -12.41 15.16
CA VAL A 121 -10.02 -10.99 14.84
C VAL A 121 -8.75 -10.90 14.02
N VAL A 122 -8.92 -10.78 12.72
CA VAL A 122 -7.85 -10.92 11.72
C VAL A 122 -7.66 -9.65 10.91
N VAL A 123 -6.50 -9.49 10.33
CA VAL A 123 -6.18 -8.49 9.32
C VAL A 123 -5.93 -9.21 7.98
N VAL A 124 -5.76 -8.47 6.88
CA VAL A 124 -5.39 -9.03 5.58
C VAL A 124 -4.21 -8.25 5.03
N ARG A 125 -3.00 -8.77 5.21
CA ARG A 125 -1.75 -8.18 4.68
C ARG A 125 -0.77 -9.24 4.19
N THR A 126 -0.72 -10.40 4.86
CA THR A 126 0.22 -11.48 4.58
C THR A 126 -0.50 -12.77 4.16
N LEU A 127 0.24 -13.73 3.60
CA LEU A 127 -0.27 -15.09 3.33
C LEU A 127 -0.81 -15.73 4.62
N ALA A 128 -0.09 -15.58 5.72
CA ALA A 128 -0.49 -16.10 7.04
C ALA A 128 -1.83 -15.51 7.49
N ASP A 129 -2.07 -14.23 7.26
CA ASP A 129 -3.34 -13.57 7.61
C ASP A 129 -4.50 -14.16 6.80
N THR A 130 -4.34 -14.33 5.48
CA THR A 130 -5.39 -14.90 4.63
C THR A 130 -5.70 -16.35 5.02
N ILE A 131 -4.68 -17.15 5.34
CA ILE A 131 -4.86 -18.51 5.84
C ILE A 131 -5.58 -18.51 7.20
N ALA A 132 -5.24 -17.57 8.09
CA ALA A 132 -5.92 -17.42 9.38
C ALA A 132 -7.40 -17.06 9.19
N LEU A 133 -7.72 -16.15 8.26
CA LEU A 133 -9.09 -15.81 7.90
C LEU A 133 -9.84 -17.02 7.34
N GLN A 134 -9.26 -17.75 6.39
CA GLN A 134 -9.88 -18.97 5.83
C GLN A 134 -10.20 -20.00 6.93
N ARG A 135 -9.29 -20.21 7.89
CA ARG A 135 -9.52 -21.11 9.05
C ARG A 135 -10.66 -20.61 9.95
N ALA A 136 -10.71 -19.31 10.24
CA ALA A 136 -11.77 -18.71 11.03
C ALA A 136 -13.13 -18.88 10.34
N LEU A 137 -13.20 -18.69 9.02
CA LEU A 137 -14.40 -18.89 8.20
C LEU A 137 -14.86 -20.34 8.19
N ALA A 138 -13.95 -21.29 8.02
CA ALA A 138 -14.28 -22.73 7.99
C ALA A 138 -14.83 -23.24 9.32
N SER A 139 -14.43 -22.63 10.45
CA SER A 139 -14.82 -23.06 11.79
C SER A 139 -16.19 -22.55 12.27
N ASN A 140 -16.80 -21.59 11.57
CA ASN A 140 -18.12 -21.03 11.93
C ASN A 140 -18.80 -20.43 10.69
N PRO A 141 -20.02 -20.87 10.32
CA PRO A 141 -20.76 -20.38 9.15
C PRO A 141 -21.48 -19.04 9.39
N GLY A 142 -21.46 -18.47 10.61
CA GLY A 142 -22.15 -17.23 10.96
C GLY A 142 -21.66 -16.00 10.19
N PRO A 143 -22.28 -14.83 10.44
CA PRO A 143 -21.96 -13.58 9.76
C PRO A 143 -20.51 -13.14 10.02
N VAL A 144 -19.94 -12.39 9.09
CA VAL A 144 -18.59 -11.84 9.17
C VAL A 144 -18.66 -10.31 9.24
N ALA A 145 -18.01 -9.72 10.24
CA ALA A 145 -17.84 -8.28 10.29
C ALA A 145 -16.56 -7.87 9.54
N VAL A 146 -16.67 -6.87 8.68
CA VAL A 146 -15.52 -6.20 8.04
C VAL A 146 -15.48 -4.77 8.52
N ILE A 147 -14.37 -4.34 9.13
CA ILE A 147 -14.23 -3.00 9.71
C ILE A 147 -13.27 -2.18 8.85
N GLY A 148 -13.77 -1.10 8.29
CA GLY A 148 -13.11 -0.18 7.38
C GLY A 148 -13.98 0.11 6.17
N ASP A 149 -13.74 1.25 5.53
CA ASP A 149 -14.47 1.75 4.36
C ASP A 149 -13.55 2.00 3.14
N GLY A 150 -12.31 1.43 3.20
CA GLY A 150 -11.30 1.51 2.17
C GLY A 150 -11.31 0.35 1.16
N PHE A 151 -10.31 0.28 0.27
CA PHE A 151 -10.22 -0.74 -0.78
C PHE A 151 -10.20 -2.17 -0.23
N ILE A 152 -9.35 -2.46 0.76
CA ILE A 152 -9.20 -3.83 1.28
C ILE A 152 -10.50 -4.33 1.94
N SER A 153 -11.19 -3.49 2.71
CA SER A 153 -12.48 -3.85 3.30
C SER A 153 -13.55 -4.13 2.25
N CYS A 154 -13.64 -3.31 1.20
CA CYS A 154 -14.57 -3.51 0.09
C CYS A 154 -14.25 -4.80 -0.70
N GLU A 155 -12.98 -5.07 -0.98
CA GLU A 155 -12.54 -6.29 -1.67
C GLU A 155 -12.82 -7.55 -0.84
N VAL A 156 -12.50 -7.52 0.45
CA VAL A 156 -12.80 -8.65 1.37
C VAL A 156 -14.31 -8.86 1.48
N ALA A 157 -15.12 -7.80 1.62
CA ALA A 157 -16.57 -7.91 1.65
C ALA A 157 -17.12 -8.53 0.35
N SER A 158 -16.58 -8.11 -0.80
CA SER A 158 -16.92 -8.69 -2.11
C SER A 158 -16.60 -10.20 -2.17
N SER A 159 -15.39 -10.60 -1.79
CA SER A 159 -14.94 -11.98 -1.79
C SER A 159 -15.75 -12.86 -0.83
N LEU A 160 -16.07 -12.35 0.36
CA LEU A 160 -16.92 -13.05 1.32
C LEU A 160 -18.34 -13.25 0.78
N ARG A 161 -18.89 -12.29 0.04
CA ARG A 161 -20.20 -12.44 -0.63
C ARG A 161 -20.13 -13.48 -1.75
N GLU A 162 -19.07 -13.54 -2.51
CA GLU A 162 -18.82 -14.59 -3.52
C GLU A 162 -18.76 -15.99 -2.86
N MET A 163 -18.21 -16.08 -1.65
CA MET A 163 -18.20 -17.30 -0.82
C MET A 163 -19.55 -17.57 -0.13
N ASN A 164 -20.62 -16.85 -0.47
CA ASN A 164 -21.95 -16.94 0.13
C ASN A 164 -22.00 -16.69 1.65
N ARG A 165 -21.05 -15.85 2.18
CA ARG A 165 -21.06 -15.46 3.59
C ARG A 165 -22.00 -14.26 3.80
N GLU A 166 -22.68 -14.22 4.93
CA GLU A 166 -23.35 -13.02 5.41
C GLU A 166 -22.26 -12.02 5.86
N VAL A 167 -22.34 -10.79 5.37
CA VAL A 167 -21.31 -9.76 5.58
C VAL A 167 -21.93 -8.49 6.11
N VAL A 168 -21.38 -7.97 7.22
CA VAL A 168 -21.68 -6.64 7.74
C VAL A 168 -20.41 -5.81 7.67
N LEU A 169 -20.43 -4.73 6.87
CA LEU A 169 -19.30 -3.84 6.70
C LEU A 169 -19.53 -2.54 7.50
N PHE A 170 -18.58 -2.25 8.38
CA PHE A 170 -18.59 -1.06 9.24
C PHE A 170 -17.60 -0.04 8.72
N GLY A 171 -18.05 1.20 8.53
CA GLY A 171 -17.22 2.33 8.09
C GLY A 171 -17.50 3.60 8.89
N ARG A 172 -16.52 4.51 8.95
CA ARG A 172 -16.68 5.83 9.55
C ARG A 172 -17.20 6.87 8.58
N ALA A 173 -16.86 6.71 7.29
CA ALA A 173 -17.32 7.58 6.22
C ALA A 173 -18.83 7.40 5.96
N ARG A 174 -19.44 8.36 5.26
CA ARG A 174 -20.85 8.30 4.85
C ARG A 174 -21.09 7.40 3.64
N ALA A 175 -20.06 7.22 2.82
CA ALA A 175 -20.07 6.34 1.65
C ALA A 175 -18.71 5.65 1.51
N LEU A 176 -18.70 4.46 0.90
CA LEU A 176 -17.48 3.67 0.69
C LEU A 176 -16.50 4.41 -0.22
N LEU A 177 -15.23 4.50 0.18
CA LEU A 177 -14.14 5.10 -0.62
C LEU A 177 -14.36 6.56 -1.06
N ALA A 178 -15.36 7.27 -0.51
CA ALA A 178 -15.71 8.64 -0.94
C ALA A 178 -14.53 9.63 -0.76
N ASP A 179 -13.74 9.48 0.29
CA ASP A 179 -12.57 10.33 0.55
C ASP A 179 -11.44 10.16 -0.50
N VAL A 180 -11.42 9.02 -1.21
CA VAL A 180 -10.37 8.68 -2.18
C VAL A 180 -10.85 8.85 -3.62
N LEU A 181 -12.09 8.43 -3.92
CA LEU A 181 -12.65 8.36 -5.26
C LEU A 181 -13.67 9.48 -5.55
N GLY A 182 -13.98 10.30 -4.55
CA GLY A 182 -15.02 11.31 -4.65
C GLY A 182 -16.42 10.77 -4.30
N PRO A 183 -17.38 11.68 -3.98
CA PRO A 183 -18.69 11.32 -3.48
C PRO A 183 -19.51 10.48 -4.47
N ASP A 184 -19.55 10.84 -5.74
CA ASP A 184 -20.37 10.16 -6.75
C ASP A 184 -19.98 8.69 -6.93
N ILE A 185 -18.69 8.41 -6.99
CA ILE A 185 -18.16 7.03 -7.09
C ILE A 185 -18.37 6.30 -5.76
N GLY A 186 -18.22 6.99 -4.63
CA GLY A 186 -18.48 6.44 -3.29
C GLY A 186 -19.93 6.02 -3.12
N ASP A 187 -20.90 6.85 -3.52
CA ASP A 187 -22.32 6.55 -3.47
C ASP A 187 -22.67 5.38 -4.40
N TRP A 188 -22.11 5.37 -5.61
CA TRP A 188 -22.28 4.25 -6.55
C TRP A 188 -21.74 2.93 -5.97
N LEU A 189 -20.54 2.92 -5.35
CA LEU A 189 -19.97 1.74 -4.70
C LEU A 189 -20.83 1.29 -3.52
N THR A 190 -21.31 2.20 -2.71
CA THR A 190 -22.21 1.93 -1.58
C THR A 190 -23.48 1.22 -2.07
N ALA A 191 -24.09 1.72 -3.14
CA ALA A 191 -25.23 1.08 -3.78
C ALA A 191 -24.90 -0.31 -4.35
N LEU A 192 -23.74 -0.47 -5.01
CA LEU A 192 -23.28 -1.75 -5.55
C LEU A 192 -23.13 -2.80 -4.44
N HIS A 193 -22.45 -2.48 -3.35
CA HIS A 193 -22.26 -3.39 -2.21
C HIS A 193 -23.58 -3.80 -1.58
N THR A 194 -24.49 -2.84 -1.38
CA THR A 194 -25.85 -3.10 -0.87
C THR A 194 -26.62 -4.03 -1.81
N ALA A 195 -26.62 -3.76 -3.11
CA ALA A 195 -27.29 -4.61 -4.11
C ALA A 195 -26.71 -6.03 -4.18
N ARG A 196 -25.47 -6.22 -3.79
CA ARG A 196 -24.79 -7.53 -3.68
C ARG A 196 -24.95 -8.20 -2.31
N GLY A 197 -25.78 -7.63 -1.44
CA GLY A 197 -26.16 -8.20 -0.16
C GLY A 197 -25.13 -8.00 0.95
N VAL A 198 -24.27 -6.98 0.85
CA VAL A 198 -23.47 -6.50 1.98
C VAL A 198 -24.34 -5.60 2.85
N HIS A 199 -24.48 -5.92 4.13
CA HIS A 199 -25.11 -5.03 5.09
C HIS A 199 -24.11 -3.92 5.48
N LEU A 200 -24.46 -2.66 5.22
CA LEU A 200 -23.58 -1.51 5.48
C LEU A 200 -24.00 -0.77 6.75
N GLU A 201 -23.07 -0.64 7.68
CA GLU A 201 -23.19 0.11 8.93
C GLU A 201 -22.20 1.28 8.91
N LEU A 202 -22.53 2.29 8.08
CA LEU A 202 -21.69 3.47 7.89
C LEU A 202 -21.99 4.53 8.95
N GLY A 203 -20.97 5.30 9.37
CA GLY A 203 -21.07 6.28 10.45
C GLY A 203 -21.15 5.67 11.85
N THR A 204 -20.92 4.35 11.98
CA THR A 204 -21.07 3.62 13.24
C THR A 204 -19.71 3.38 13.91
N THR A 205 -19.69 3.41 15.23
CA THR A 205 -18.49 3.18 16.05
C THR A 205 -18.68 2.01 17.00
N ILE A 206 -17.71 1.08 17.01
CA ILE A 206 -17.65 -0.02 17.96
C ILE A 206 -17.17 0.54 19.30
N ARG A 207 -17.98 0.37 20.33
CA ARG A 207 -17.71 0.80 21.70
C ARG A 207 -16.99 -0.26 22.51
N ARG A 208 -17.37 -1.54 22.32
CA ARG A 208 -16.86 -2.65 23.12
C ARG A 208 -16.75 -3.92 22.31
N TRP A 209 -15.71 -4.70 22.59
CA TRP A 209 -15.46 -6.02 22.04
C TRP A 209 -15.70 -7.08 23.09
N ARG A 210 -16.37 -8.16 22.73
CA ARG A 210 -16.62 -9.34 23.57
C ARG A 210 -16.14 -10.59 22.84
N PRO A 211 -14.82 -10.86 22.83
CA PRO A 211 -14.28 -12.05 22.20
C PRO A 211 -14.69 -13.32 22.98
N ALA A 212 -15.13 -14.34 22.26
CA ALA A 212 -15.48 -15.65 22.79
C ALA A 212 -14.84 -16.76 21.91
N PRO A 213 -14.70 -17.99 22.38
CA PRO A 213 -14.06 -19.07 21.61
C PRO A 213 -14.71 -19.32 20.25
N THR A 214 -16.03 -19.17 20.13
CA THR A 214 -16.80 -19.49 18.93
C THR A 214 -17.25 -18.27 18.12
N HIS A 215 -17.23 -17.07 18.68
CA HIS A 215 -17.69 -15.85 18.03
C HIS A 215 -17.02 -14.60 18.62
N VAL A 216 -17.28 -13.44 18.02
CA VAL A 216 -16.91 -12.13 18.57
C VAL A 216 -18.16 -11.26 18.68
N GLY A 217 -18.50 -10.85 19.89
CA GLY A 217 -19.56 -9.87 20.12
C GLY A 217 -19.03 -8.45 19.92
N LEU A 218 -19.78 -7.63 19.18
CA LEU A 218 -19.52 -6.20 18.96
C LEU A 218 -20.66 -5.40 19.58
N GLU A 219 -20.34 -4.45 20.45
CA GLU A 219 -21.30 -3.48 20.99
C GLU A 219 -21.04 -2.10 20.38
N PHE A 220 -22.08 -1.47 19.87
CA PHE A 220 -22.01 -0.17 19.21
C PHE A 220 -22.33 0.99 20.14
N ALA A 221 -21.95 2.19 19.72
CA ALA A 221 -22.21 3.40 20.50
C ALA A 221 -23.71 3.71 20.72
N ASP A 222 -24.57 3.24 19.80
CA ASP A 222 -26.04 3.37 19.85
C ASP A 222 -26.73 2.31 20.71
N GLY A 223 -25.97 1.41 21.35
CA GLY A 223 -26.47 0.35 22.22
C GLY A 223 -26.84 -0.95 21.54
N ARG A 224 -26.80 -1.03 20.19
CA ARG A 224 -26.96 -2.30 19.46
C ARG A 224 -25.78 -3.24 19.75
N ALA A 225 -26.01 -4.52 19.59
CA ALA A 225 -24.97 -5.55 19.67
C ALA A 225 -25.13 -6.55 18.52
N LEU A 226 -24.01 -7.10 18.07
CA LEU A 226 -23.95 -8.11 17.00
C LEU A 226 -22.91 -9.17 17.35
N ASP A 227 -23.29 -10.43 17.27
CA ASP A 227 -22.35 -11.56 17.35
C ASP A 227 -21.99 -12.04 15.95
N VAL A 228 -20.68 -12.13 15.68
CA VAL A 228 -20.16 -12.52 14.36
C VAL A 228 -19.19 -13.70 14.46
N ALA A 229 -19.09 -14.51 13.42
CA ALA A 229 -18.19 -15.65 13.33
C ALA A 229 -16.71 -15.22 13.42
N CYS A 230 -16.38 -14.13 12.74
CA CYS A 230 -15.07 -13.49 12.83
C CYS A 230 -15.15 -12.01 12.40
N VAL A 231 -14.10 -11.28 12.68
CA VAL A 231 -13.95 -9.87 12.33
C VAL A 231 -12.68 -9.70 11.49
N VAL A 232 -12.82 -9.02 10.35
CA VAL A 232 -11.69 -8.55 9.55
C VAL A 232 -11.47 -7.07 9.83
N VAL A 233 -10.29 -6.70 10.33
CA VAL A 233 -9.93 -5.30 10.61
C VAL A 233 -9.10 -4.76 9.45
N ALA A 234 -9.65 -3.82 8.68
CA ALA A 234 -9.05 -3.24 7.49
C ALA A 234 -9.12 -1.68 7.52
N VAL A 235 -8.61 -1.09 8.61
CA VAL A 235 -8.69 0.34 8.92
C VAL A 235 -7.47 1.15 8.46
N GLY A 236 -6.80 0.68 7.41
CA GLY A 236 -5.61 1.30 6.82
C GLY A 236 -4.31 0.65 7.26
N SER A 237 -3.23 1.33 6.96
CA SER A 237 -1.84 0.88 7.15
C SER A 237 -1.02 1.89 7.95
N VAL A 238 0.15 1.45 8.38
CA VAL A 238 1.23 2.30 8.94
C VAL A 238 2.54 1.87 8.30
N PRO A 239 3.47 2.80 7.99
CA PRO A 239 4.76 2.42 7.42
C PRO A 239 5.57 1.57 8.38
N ALA A 240 6.20 0.51 7.85
CA ALA A 240 7.02 -0.43 8.63
C ALA A 240 8.42 0.16 8.91
N VAL A 241 8.46 1.18 9.77
CA VAL A 241 9.67 1.97 10.12
C VAL A 241 10.09 1.81 11.58
N SER A 242 9.50 0.90 12.33
CA SER A 242 9.78 0.71 13.76
C SER A 242 11.27 0.41 14.02
N TRP A 243 11.92 -0.33 13.14
CA TRP A 243 13.34 -0.68 13.18
C TRP A 243 14.29 0.51 12.90
N LEU A 244 13.77 1.59 12.31
CA LEU A 244 14.52 2.83 12.04
C LEU A 244 14.50 3.81 13.21
N ARG A 245 13.78 3.49 14.30
CA ARG A 245 13.77 4.32 15.51
C ARG A 245 15.19 4.38 16.08
N GLY A 246 15.74 5.57 16.21
CA GLY A 246 17.12 5.77 16.66
C GLY A 246 18.16 5.91 15.54
N ALA A 247 17.84 5.60 14.30
CA ALA A 247 18.73 5.80 13.14
C ALA A 247 18.95 7.28 12.79
N LYS A 248 18.18 8.20 13.40
CA LYS A 248 18.18 9.66 13.10
C LYS A 248 17.88 10.00 11.63
N LEU A 249 17.22 9.09 10.92
CA LEU A 249 16.68 9.38 9.60
C LEU A 249 15.36 10.17 9.73
N PRO A 250 15.03 11.05 8.78
CA PRO A 250 13.77 11.77 8.80
C PRO A 250 12.61 10.80 8.51
N LEU A 251 11.74 10.62 9.51
CA LEU A 251 10.56 9.78 9.45
C LEU A 251 9.31 10.66 9.69
N ASP A 252 8.41 10.67 8.73
CA ASP A 252 7.12 11.36 8.84
C ASP A 252 6.11 10.65 7.94
N ASP A 253 5.25 9.82 8.54
CA ASP A 253 4.35 8.90 7.81
C ASP A 253 5.12 8.14 6.72
N GLY A 254 6.27 7.54 7.06
CA GLY A 254 7.19 6.83 6.18
C GLY A 254 8.61 7.37 6.22
N VAL A 255 9.46 6.83 5.37
CA VAL A 255 10.84 7.29 5.19
C VAL A 255 10.83 8.49 4.24
N VAL A 256 11.27 9.66 4.73
CA VAL A 256 11.27 10.89 3.92
C VAL A 256 12.41 10.85 2.91
N CYS A 257 12.04 10.91 1.64
CA CYS A 257 12.95 10.86 0.51
C CYS A 257 12.93 12.16 -0.31
N SER A 258 14.02 12.41 -1.01
CA SER A 258 14.08 13.36 -2.12
C SER A 258 13.27 12.87 -3.32
N ALA A 259 13.14 13.70 -4.34
CA ALA A 259 12.52 13.30 -5.61
C ALA A 259 13.27 12.15 -6.32
N THR A 260 14.51 11.89 -5.98
CA THR A 260 15.35 10.81 -6.54
C THR A 260 15.30 9.52 -5.72
N CYS A 261 14.36 9.37 -4.80
CA CYS A 261 14.21 8.24 -3.87
C CYS A 261 15.32 8.12 -2.80
N HIS A 262 16.35 8.98 -2.80
CA HIS A 262 17.34 9.00 -1.71
C HIS A 262 16.69 9.48 -0.42
N VAL A 263 17.01 8.80 0.68
CA VAL A 263 16.61 9.24 2.01
C VAL A 263 17.26 10.60 2.30
N VAL A 264 16.47 11.57 2.72
CA VAL A 264 16.98 12.94 2.99
C VAL A 264 18.11 12.88 4.01
N GLY A 265 19.26 13.46 3.63
CA GLY A 265 20.48 13.45 4.46
C GLY A 265 21.37 12.21 4.27
N SER A 266 21.08 11.33 3.31
CA SER A 266 21.93 10.18 2.96
C SER A 266 22.20 10.12 1.46
N SER A 267 23.42 9.74 1.10
CA SER A 267 23.83 9.43 -0.28
C SER A 267 23.85 7.92 -0.58
N THR A 268 23.84 7.08 0.45
CA THR A 268 23.98 5.62 0.35
C THR A 268 22.70 4.87 0.70
N ILE A 269 21.61 5.60 1.01
CA ILE A 269 20.32 4.98 1.39
C ILE A 269 19.22 5.53 0.50
N VAL A 270 18.48 4.63 -0.13
CA VAL A 270 17.24 4.93 -0.86
C VAL A 270 16.06 4.19 -0.24
N ALA A 271 14.83 4.66 -0.47
CA ALA A 271 13.63 3.91 -0.08
C ALA A 271 12.67 3.77 -1.26
N ALA A 272 11.90 2.66 -1.27
CA ALA A 272 11.00 2.34 -2.36
C ALA A 272 9.73 1.61 -1.88
N GLY A 273 8.65 1.76 -2.65
CA GLY A 273 7.33 1.17 -2.37
C GLY A 273 6.60 1.89 -1.23
N ASP A 274 5.70 1.16 -0.57
CA ASP A 274 4.72 1.72 0.38
C ASP A 274 5.35 2.42 1.59
N VAL A 275 6.62 2.15 1.92
CA VAL A 275 7.34 2.77 3.04
C VAL A 275 7.88 4.16 2.70
N ALA A 276 8.09 4.44 1.41
CA ALA A 276 8.73 5.66 0.95
C ALA A 276 7.74 6.83 0.86
N ARG A 277 8.14 7.98 1.40
CA ARG A 277 7.41 9.24 1.30
C ARG A 277 8.27 10.24 0.52
N TRP A 278 7.84 10.56 -0.70
CA TRP A 278 8.63 11.38 -1.63
C TRP A 278 7.77 12.45 -2.33
N PRO A 279 8.36 13.54 -2.84
CA PRO A 279 7.65 14.50 -3.68
C PRO A 279 7.52 13.97 -5.11
N ASN A 280 6.29 13.83 -5.61
CA ASN A 280 6.06 13.58 -7.02
C ASN A 280 5.92 14.93 -7.75
N LEU A 281 7.04 15.46 -8.24
CA LEU A 281 7.13 16.79 -8.84
C LEU A 281 6.24 16.99 -10.07
N ARG A 282 5.73 15.91 -10.64
CA ARG A 282 4.76 15.97 -11.75
C ARG A 282 3.41 16.58 -11.31
N PHE A 283 2.99 16.32 -10.07
CA PHE A 283 1.68 16.72 -9.56
C PHE A 283 1.74 17.68 -8.37
N ASP A 284 2.60 17.37 -7.38
CA ASP A 284 2.65 18.11 -6.13
C ASP A 284 4.03 17.94 -5.49
N PRO A 285 4.73 19.05 -5.12
CA PRO A 285 6.02 18.99 -4.43
C PRO A 285 5.92 18.50 -2.98
N ALA A 286 4.70 18.41 -2.39
CA ALA A 286 4.53 17.89 -1.04
C ALA A 286 4.80 16.38 -1.01
N PRO A 287 5.74 15.89 -0.17
CA PRO A 287 6.01 14.46 -0.06
C PRO A 287 4.79 13.67 0.40
N ARG A 288 4.50 12.54 -0.24
CA ARG A 288 3.39 11.63 0.08
C ARG A 288 3.82 10.18 -0.12
N ARG A 289 3.14 9.23 0.51
CA ARG A 289 3.24 7.81 0.22
C ARG A 289 2.19 7.41 -0.82
N GLU A 290 2.54 6.44 -1.65
CA GLU A 290 1.64 5.82 -2.64
C GLU A 290 1.70 4.30 -2.45
N GLU A 291 0.67 3.75 -1.81
CA GLU A 291 0.59 2.32 -1.45
C GLU A 291 -0.03 1.51 -2.60
N HIS A 292 0.63 1.48 -3.75
CA HIS A 292 0.11 0.84 -4.95
C HIS A 292 1.10 -0.14 -5.56
N TRP A 293 0.59 -1.25 -6.08
CA TRP A 293 1.38 -2.29 -6.73
C TRP A 293 2.34 -1.76 -7.79
N LEU A 294 1.83 -0.96 -8.74
CA LEU A 294 2.65 -0.40 -9.82
C LEU A 294 3.70 0.57 -9.28
N ASN A 295 3.36 1.36 -8.26
CA ASN A 295 4.33 2.24 -7.62
C ASN A 295 5.47 1.44 -6.96
N ALA A 296 5.17 0.32 -6.30
CA ALA A 296 6.20 -0.53 -5.71
C ALA A 296 7.15 -1.10 -6.78
N VAL A 297 6.63 -1.46 -7.97
CA VAL A 297 7.44 -1.93 -9.11
C VAL A 297 8.31 -0.80 -9.69
N GLU A 298 7.68 0.31 -10.05
CA GLU A 298 8.35 1.39 -10.79
C GLU A 298 9.35 2.14 -9.89
N MET A 299 8.96 2.43 -8.64
CA MET A 299 9.79 3.15 -7.70
C MET A 299 11.01 2.36 -7.26
N SER A 300 10.89 1.05 -7.05
CA SER A 300 12.03 0.22 -6.66
C SER A 300 13.09 0.12 -7.75
N ARG A 301 12.65 0.06 -9.01
CA ARG A 301 13.58 0.08 -10.16
C ARG A 301 14.27 1.44 -10.30
N ALA A 302 13.53 2.55 -10.10
CA ALA A 302 14.11 3.90 -10.08
C ALA A 302 15.10 4.06 -8.91
N ALA A 303 14.71 3.65 -7.69
CA ALA A 303 15.54 3.75 -6.49
C ALA A 303 16.83 2.93 -6.61
N ALA A 304 16.77 1.70 -7.15
CA ALA A 304 17.96 0.89 -7.41
C ALA A 304 18.92 1.56 -8.40
N GLY A 305 18.40 2.10 -9.51
CA GLY A 305 19.22 2.85 -10.47
C GLY A 305 19.81 4.12 -9.88
N ASN A 306 19.03 4.84 -9.11
CA ASN A 306 19.47 6.08 -8.46
C ASN A 306 20.52 5.83 -7.36
N LEU A 307 20.41 4.71 -6.63
CA LEU A 307 21.45 4.32 -5.67
C LEU A 307 22.81 4.14 -6.34
N LEU A 308 22.84 3.45 -7.49
CA LEU A 308 24.09 3.24 -8.26
C LEU A 308 24.61 4.54 -8.89
N ALA A 309 23.73 5.43 -9.34
CA ALA A 309 24.11 6.70 -9.96
C ALA A 309 24.57 7.75 -8.95
N GLY A 310 24.24 7.59 -7.68
CA GLY A 310 24.45 8.57 -6.63
C GLY A 310 23.53 9.79 -6.76
N PRO A 311 23.43 10.68 -5.72
CA PRO A 311 22.44 11.76 -5.68
C PRO A 311 22.54 12.76 -6.84
N GLN A 312 23.74 13.08 -7.33
CA GLN A 312 23.97 14.04 -8.41
C GLN A 312 23.63 13.49 -9.80
N GLY A 313 23.77 12.16 -10.00
CA GLY A 313 23.48 11.49 -11.27
C GLY A 313 22.02 11.00 -11.40
N SER A 314 21.21 11.16 -10.38
CA SER A 314 19.89 10.54 -10.28
C SER A 314 18.78 11.39 -10.87
N PRO A 315 17.97 10.87 -11.80
CA PRO A 315 16.76 11.54 -12.24
C PRO A 315 15.67 11.50 -11.15
N ALA A 316 14.80 12.52 -11.14
CA ALA A 316 13.63 12.54 -10.28
C ALA A 316 12.64 11.42 -10.70
N TYR A 317 12.10 10.71 -9.71
CA TYR A 317 11.03 9.74 -9.91
C TYR A 317 9.68 10.46 -9.90
N THR A 318 9.08 10.59 -11.07
CA THR A 318 7.86 11.39 -11.30
C THR A 318 6.80 10.61 -12.09
N PRO A 319 6.28 9.50 -11.55
CA PRO A 319 5.30 8.67 -12.25
C PRO A 319 3.94 9.38 -12.40
N VAL A 320 3.10 8.86 -13.32
CA VAL A 320 1.66 9.00 -13.20
C VAL A 320 1.17 7.85 -12.32
N PRO A 321 0.70 8.10 -11.08
CA PRO A 321 0.20 7.04 -10.22
C PRO A 321 -0.92 6.27 -10.90
N ARG A 322 -0.91 4.94 -10.78
CA ARG A 322 -1.94 4.07 -11.37
C ARG A 322 -2.21 2.92 -10.42
N TYR A 323 -3.49 2.63 -10.19
CA TYR A 323 -3.90 1.51 -9.38
C TYR A 323 -5.30 1.01 -9.78
N TRP A 324 -5.67 -0.13 -9.24
CA TRP A 324 -6.97 -0.73 -9.48
C TRP A 324 -7.49 -1.44 -8.24
N SER A 325 -8.80 -1.66 -8.22
CA SER A 325 -9.49 -2.56 -7.31
C SER A 325 -10.52 -3.37 -8.08
N GLU A 326 -10.81 -4.56 -7.62
CA GLU A 326 -11.85 -5.42 -8.18
C GLU A 326 -12.85 -5.77 -7.08
N GLN A 327 -14.12 -5.42 -7.30
CA GLN A 327 -15.18 -5.57 -6.33
C GLN A 327 -16.47 -5.98 -7.04
N HIS A 328 -17.08 -7.10 -6.64
CA HIS A 328 -18.31 -7.61 -7.23
C HIS A 328 -18.28 -7.77 -8.76
N GLY A 329 -17.13 -8.14 -9.30
CA GLY A 329 -16.92 -8.30 -10.74
C GLY A 329 -16.72 -7.00 -11.50
N VAL A 330 -16.61 -5.86 -10.83
CA VAL A 330 -16.29 -4.56 -11.45
C VAL A 330 -14.84 -4.20 -11.17
N ARG A 331 -14.11 -3.84 -12.22
CA ARG A 331 -12.74 -3.33 -12.13
C ARG A 331 -12.73 -1.80 -12.11
N ILE A 332 -12.35 -1.26 -10.97
CA ILE A 332 -12.15 0.18 -10.75
C ILE A 332 -10.70 0.48 -11.07
N GLN A 333 -10.45 1.36 -12.02
CA GLN A 333 -9.09 1.76 -12.42
C GLN A 333 -8.92 3.25 -12.21
N VAL A 334 -7.82 3.63 -11.58
CA VAL A 334 -7.51 5.02 -11.24
C VAL A 334 -6.15 5.39 -11.83
N ALA A 335 -6.05 6.60 -12.40
CA ALA A 335 -4.78 7.19 -12.79
C ALA A 335 -4.69 8.64 -12.29
N GLY A 336 -3.47 9.10 -12.03
CA GLY A 336 -3.20 10.42 -11.46
C GLY A 336 -3.58 10.53 -9.99
N ARG A 337 -3.95 11.74 -9.57
CA ARG A 337 -4.27 12.09 -8.17
C ARG A 337 -5.65 12.74 -8.06
N PRO A 338 -6.75 11.97 -8.05
CA PRO A 338 -8.11 12.50 -7.88
C PRO A 338 -8.26 13.41 -6.65
N SER A 339 -7.55 13.11 -5.56
CA SER A 339 -7.60 13.90 -4.30
C SER A 339 -7.09 15.34 -4.42
N LEU A 340 -6.45 15.72 -5.53
CA LEU A 340 -6.01 17.10 -5.79
C LEU A 340 -7.08 17.93 -6.50
N ALA A 341 -8.15 17.31 -6.98
CA ALA A 341 -9.17 17.98 -7.78
C ALA A 341 -10.03 18.95 -6.97
N THR A 342 -10.50 19.99 -7.64
CA THR A 342 -11.56 20.88 -7.17
C THR A 342 -12.89 20.61 -7.86
N ASP A 343 -12.85 19.96 -9.02
CA ASP A 343 -14.01 19.71 -9.86
C ASP A 343 -13.92 18.33 -10.54
N THR A 344 -15.07 17.83 -11.02
CA THR A 344 -15.16 16.61 -11.82
C THR A 344 -15.77 16.90 -13.17
N VAL A 345 -15.34 16.13 -14.19
CA VAL A 345 -15.87 16.21 -15.56
C VAL A 345 -16.10 14.81 -16.10
N LEU A 346 -17.03 14.68 -17.02
CA LEU A 346 -17.23 13.46 -17.76
C LEU A 346 -16.31 13.46 -18.98
N LEU A 347 -15.44 12.48 -19.08
CA LEU A 347 -14.54 12.30 -20.23
C LEU A 347 -15.13 11.26 -21.17
N GLU A 348 -15.22 11.60 -22.44
CA GLU A 348 -15.68 10.66 -23.46
C GLU A 348 -14.67 9.51 -23.63
N SER A 349 -15.20 8.32 -23.84
CA SER A 349 -14.34 7.20 -24.19
C SER A 349 -13.98 7.26 -25.68
N PRO A 350 -12.68 7.10 -26.02
CA PRO A 350 -12.26 7.00 -27.41
C PRO A 350 -12.72 5.68 -28.07
N VAL A 351 -13.25 4.74 -27.27
CA VAL A 351 -13.73 3.44 -27.73
C VAL A 351 -15.27 3.44 -27.72
N PRO A 352 -15.92 3.31 -28.87
CA PRO A 352 -17.39 3.28 -28.94
C PRO A 352 -18.00 2.19 -28.07
N GLY A 353 -19.10 2.50 -27.37
CA GLY A 353 -19.83 1.53 -26.52
C GLY A 353 -19.22 1.26 -25.15
N THR A 354 -18.12 1.90 -24.80
CA THR A 354 -17.56 1.82 -23.44
C THR A 354 -18.10 2.95 -22.54
N ARG A 355 -18.07 2.71 -21.23
CA ARG A 355 -18.54 3.71 -20.25
C ARG A 355 -17.66 4.96 -20.27
N PRO A 356 -18.25 6.15 -20.07
CA PRO A 356 -17.48 7.36 -19.83
C PRO A 356 -16.58 7.23 -18.62
N ILE A 357 -15.53 8.07 -18.59
CA ILE A 357 -14.56 8.14 -17.49
C ILE A 357 -14.84 9.38 -16.65
N THR A 358 -14.77 9.26 -15.36
CA THR A 358 -14.77 10.44 -14.47
C THR A 358 -13.38 11.06 -14.46
N GLY A 359 -13.25 12.27 -14.99
CA GLY A 359 -12.05 13.09 -14.92
C GLY A 359 -12.09 14.00 -13.69
N PHE A 360 -10.94 14.19 -13.06
CA PHE A 360 -10.73 15.03 -11.89
C PHE A 360 -9.87 16.20 -12.29
N VAL A 361 -10.37 17.43 -12.08
CA VAL A 361 -9.79 18.66 -12.61
C VAL A 361 -9.40 19.61 -11.49
N ARG A 362 -8.25 20.26 -11.65
CA ARG A 362 -7.78 21.36 -10.81
C ARG A 362 -7.26 22.48 -11.69
N GLN A 363 -7.79 23.69 -11.53
CA GLN A 363 -7.41 24.87 -12.32
C GLN A 363 -7.48 24.62 -13.84
N GLY A 364 -8.54 23.95 -14.31
CA GLY A 364 -8.74 23.65 -15.73
C GLY A 364 -7.86 22.52 -16.30
N ARG A 365 -7.03 21.85 -15.47
CA ARG A 365 -6.15 20.75 -15.89
C ARG A 365 -6.59 19.44 -15.25
N LEU A 366 -6.53 18.36 -16.03
CA LEU A 366 -6.80 17.01 -15.53
C LEU A 366 -5.70 16.60 -14.53
N VAL A 367 -6.07 16.24 -13.29
CA VAL A 367 -5.14 15.77 -12.27
C VAL A 367 -5.32 14.30 -11.91
N GLY A 368 -6.43 13.70 -12.32
CA GLY A 368 -6.70 12.28 -12.12
C GLY A 368 -7.92 11.84 -12.93
N LEU A 369 -8.12 10.54 -13.00
CA LEU A 369 -9.28 9.94 -13.67
C LEU A 369 -9.62 8.58 -13.04
N ILE A 370 -10.90 8.20 -13.16
CA ILE A 370 -11.43 6.91 -12.73
C ILE A 370 -12.27 6.31 -13.84
N GLY A 371 -11.95 5.07 -14.21
CA GLY A 371 -12.73 4.25 -15.15
C GLY A 371 -13.26 2.99 -14.48
N LEU A 372 -14.49 2.62 -14.84
CA LEU A 372 -15.14 1.38 -14.40
C LEU A 372 -15.23 0.44 -15.61
N ASP A 373 -14.53 -0.70 -15.57
CA ASP A 373 -14.42 -1.69 -16.65
C ASP A 373 -14.03 -1.07 -18.01
N SER A 374 -13.18 -0.04 -17.99
CA SER A 374 -12.85 0.75 -19.18
C SER A 374 -11.33 0.88 -19.41
N PRO A 375 -10.57 -0.25 -19.51
CA PRO A 375 -9.11 -0.22 -19.52
C PRO A 375 -8.51 0.58 -20.69
N ALA A 376 -9.08 0.48 -21.88
CA ALA A 376 -8.59 1.19 -23.06
C ALA A 376 -8.75 2.71 -22.92
N ALA A 377 -9.90 3.16 -22.40
CA ALA A 377 -10.16 4.57 -22.16
C ALA A 377 -9.28 5.11 -21.02
N VAL A 378 -9.09 4.34 -19.94
CA VAL A 378 -8.15 4.70 -18.87
C VAL A 378 -6.73 4.86 -19.40
N LEU A 379 -6.28 3.95 -20.27
CA LEU A 379 -4.95 4.03 -20.88
C LEU A 379 -4.79 5.30 -21.74
N HIS A 380 -5.78 5.60 -22.59
CA HIS A 380 -5.80 6.80 -23.43
C HIS A 380 -5.70 8.08 -22.58
N TRP A 381 -6.57 8.24 -21.61
CA TRP A 381 -6.61 9.43 -20.77
C TRP A 381 -5.43 9.52 -19.78
N THR A 382 -4.81 8.39 -19.44
CA THR A 382 -3.54 8.39 -18.67
C THR A 382 -2.41 9.01 -19.49
N ALA A 383 -2.34 8.75 -20.80
CA ALA A 383 -1.38 9.38 -21.69
C ALA A 383 -1.63 10.90 -21.82
N GLU A 384 -2.90 11.31 -21.91
CA GLU A 384 -3.29 12.72 -21.90
C GLU A 384 -2.88 13.40 -20.59
N LEU A 385 -3.17 12.79 -19.47
CA LEU A 385 -2.78 13.27 -18.15
C LEU A 385 -1.26 13.47 -18.04
N ALA A 386 -0.46 12.52 -18.56
CA ALA A 386 0.99 12.64 -18.60
C ALA A 386 1.47 13.81 -19.45
N ARG A 387 0.80 14.11 -20.58
CA ARG A 387 1.11 15.25 -21.44
C ARG A 387 0.79 16.59 -20.80
N GLN A 388 -0.31 16.67 -20.04
CA GLN A 388 -0.71 17.89 -19.33
C GLN A 388 0.21 18.20 -18.12
N HIS A 389 0.91 17.20 -17.59
CA HIS A 389 1.87 17.34 -16.52
C HIS A 389 3.25 16.85 -16.95
N PRO A 390 4.00 17.61 -17.78
CA PRO A 390 5.36 17.24 -18.15
C PRO A 390 6.26 17.18 -16.91
N VAL A 391 7.28 16.32 -16.97
CA VAL A 391 8.29 16.26 -15.90
C VAL A 391 9.03 17.60 -15.86
N PRO A 392 9.18 18.25 -14.69
CA PRO A 392 9.95 19.47 -14.57
C PRO A 392 11.41 19.24 -15.03
N ALA A 393 11.95 20.17 -15.80
CA ALA A 393 13.31 20.09 -16.31
C ALA A 393 14.37 20.17 -15.20
N GLU A 394 14.04 20.86 -14.09
CA GLU A 394 14.88 20.94 -12.89
C GLU A 394 14.05 20.69 -11.65
N PRO A 395 14.59 19.95 -10.64
CA PRO A 395 13.91 19.83 -9.37
C PRO A 395 13.88 21.22 -8.68
N PRO A 396 12.77 21.58 -8.01
CA PRO A 396 12.73 22.78 -7.18
C PRO A 396 13.77 22.66 -6.06
N PRO A 397 14.31 23.79 -5.57
CA PRO A 397 15.28 23.79 -4.47
C PRO A 397 14.72 23.04 -3.26
N GLU A 398 15.57 22.27 -2.58
CA GLU A 398 15.21 21.43 -1.44
C GLU A 398 14.35 22.18 -0.42
N VAL A 399 13.16 21.68 -0.17
CA VAL A 399 12.31 22.16 0.93
C VAL A 399 12.95 21.68 2.23
N ARG A 400 13.68 22.56 2.91
CA ARG A 400 14.22 22.25 4.25
C ARG A 400 13.04 21.97 5.19
N PRO A 401 13.08 20.89 5.98
CA PRO A 401 12.04 20.60 6.96
C PRO A 401 11.93 21.81 7.92
N ARG A 402 10.72 22.35 8.09
CA ARG A 402 10.46 23.34 9.14
C ARG A 402 10.63 22.62 10.48
N HIS A 403 11.70 22.95 11.19
CA HIS A 403 11.81 22.58 12.60
C HIS A 403 10.63 23.24 13.35
N HIS A 404 9.65 22.47 13.78
CA HIS A 404 8.73 22.94 14.80
C HIS A 404 9.54 23.08 16.11
N THR A 405 10.03 24.28 16.34
CA THR A 405 10.46 24.70 17.68
C THR A 405 9.21 24.74 18.54
N GLY A 406 9.01 23.70 19.36
CA GLY A 406 8.00 23.70 20.39
C GLY A 406 8.25 24.87 21.34
N ALA A 407 7.40 25.87 21.28
CA ALA A 407 7.30 26.89 22.32
C ALA A 407 6.74 26.19 23.57
N ALA A 408 7.62 25.98 24.56
CA ALA A 408 7.22 25.70 25.92
C ALA A 408 6.44 26.92 26.43
N ALA A 409 5.13 26.81 26.58
CA ALA A 409 4.35 27.73 27.36
C ALA A 409 4.39 27.21 28.81
N GLY A 410 5.22 27.85 29.64
CA GLY A 410 5.06 27.81 31.08
C GLY A 410 3.88 28.67 31.48
N HIS A 411 3.00 28.10 32.25
CA HIS A 411 2.36 28.56 33.49
C HIS A 411 1.29 27.57 33.90
#